data_c7b5137ad864b66e495c4e3db1ec927a
#
_entry.id   c7b5137ad864b66e495c4e3db1ec927a
#
_cell.length_a   1.000
_cell.length_b   1.000
_cell.length_c   1.000
_cell.angle_alpha   90.00
_cell.angle_beta   90.00
_cell.angle_gamma   90.00
#
_symmetry.space_group_name_H-M   'P 1'
#
loop_
_entity.id
_entity.type
_entity.pdbx_description
1 polymer ?
#
loop_
_entity_poly.entity_id
_entity_poly.type
_entity_poly.pdbx_seq_one_letter_code
_entity_poly.pdbx_strand_id
1 'polypeptide(L)'
;MTVPSQVLARLRHARKSYGNLLALDDMNLQLRSGQVLALLGANGAGKSTAVSVMLGLVDADQGEATLLDQNPHAMDARRRTGVMLQSTTLPDTLKVGELLAMTRGYYAQPLSVADCVAMAGLDGLLDRRYDKLSGGQQRRVQFALAICGRPQVLFLDEPTTGLDIEARQQMWSAIRERAAAGCAVLLTTHYLEEAEALADHVVVMQAGRTLAEGSVEQIRERVLQRRIRCNTHADEGAIATWPGVRRVQRDGNVVEIQAEPVEPVVARLLA
;
A
#
# COMPACT_ATOMS: atom_id res chain seq x y z
N MET A 1 -0.86 7.06 -28.63
CA MET A 1 0.46 7.36 -28.02
C MET A 1 0.17 7.80 -26.59
N THR A 2 0.38 6.93 -25.63
CA THR A 2 0.27 7.25 -24.20
C THR A 2 1.43 8.19 -23.85
N VAL A 3 1.11 9.42 -23.47
CA VAL A 3 2.10 10.35 -22.89
C VAL A 3 2.70 9.64 -21.67
N PRO A 4 4.04 9.57 -21.53
CA PRO A 4 4.62 8.96 -20.36
C PRO A 4 4.14 9.71 -19.12
N SER A 5 3.49 9.01 -18.18
CA SER A 5 2.94 9.64 -16.99
C SER A 5 4.10 10.22 -16.17
N GLN A 6 3.97 11.50 -15.78
CA GLN A 6 4.99 12.24 -15.02
C GLN A 6 5.26 11.53 -13.68
N VAL A 7 6.52 11.40 -13.30
CA VAL A 7 6.91 10.95 -11.96
C VAL A 7 6.70 12.09 -10.97
N LEU A 8 5.83 11.90 -9.99
CA LEU A 8 5.48 12.93 -9.00
C LEU A 8 6.18 12.72 -7.65
N ALA A 9 6.58 11.49 -7.33
CA ALA A 9 7.41 11.22 -6.16
C ALA A 9 8.42 10.12 -6.48
N ARG A 10 9.60 10.20 -5.89
CA ARG A 10 10.69 9.25 -6.16
C ARG A 10 11.53 9.02 -4.91
N LEU A 11 11.97 7.78 -4.75
CA LEU A 11 13.00 7.35 -3.83
C LEU A 11 14.09 6.67 -4.64
N ARG A 12 15.35 7.04 -4.44
CA ARG A 12 16.51 6.51 -5.18
C ARG A 12 17.59 6.06 -4.22
N HIS A 13 18.01 4.80 -4.36
CA HIS A 13 19.10 4.19 -3.59
C HIS A 13 19.02 4.49 -2.09
N ALA A 14 17.77 4.53 -1.56
CA ALA A 14 17.55 4.95 -0.19
C ALA A 14 17.99 3.87 0.79
N ARG A 15 18.81 4.30 1.75
CA ARG A 15 19.23 3.50 2.89
C ARG A 15 18.83 4.19 4.18
N LYS A 16 18.30 3.43 5.13
CA LYS A 16 17.89 3.93 6.44
C LYS A 16 18.11 2.90 7.52
N SER A 17 18.80 3.30 8.58
CA SER A 17 19.04 2.46 9.76
C SER A 17 18.49 3.11 11.02
N TYR A 18 18.02 2.31 11.95
CA TYR A 18 17.66 2.69 13.30
C TYR A 18 18.49 1.86 14.28
N GLY A 19 19.60 2.42 14.74
CA GLY A 19 20.60 1.65 15.48
C GLY A 19 21.14 0.50 14.64
N ASN A 20 20.97 -0.74 15.11
CA ASN A 20 21.40 -1.94 14.40
C ASN A 20 20.39 -2.47 13.39
N LEU A 21 19.20 -1.89 13.32
CA LEU A 21 18.16 -2.31 12.39
C LEU A 21 18.29 -1.55 11.06
N LEU A 22 18.61 -2.26 9.98
CA LEU A 22 18.58 -1.73 8.62
C LEU A 22 17.15 -1.81 8.09
N ALA A 23 16.46 -0.68 8.08
CA ALA A 23 15.04 -0.57 7.69
C ALA A 23 14.82 -0.40 6.20
N LEU A 24 15.77 0.28 5.50
CA LEU A 24 15.82 0.37 4.04
C LEU A 24 17.24 0.08 3.57
N ASP A 25 17.37 -0.70 2.51
CA ASP A 25 18.64 -1.11 1.92
C ASP A 25 18.55 -1.07 0.39
N ASP A 26 19.06 0.01 -0.18
CA ASP A 26 19.04 0.31 -1.62
C ASP A 26 17.62 0.38 -2.23
N MET A 27 16.70 1.01 -1.49
CA MET A 27 15.29 1.06 -1.90
C MET A 27 15.07 2.09 -3.01
N ASN A 28 14.36 1.65 -4.07
CA ASN A 28 13.99 2.48 -5.20
C ASN A 28 12.48 2.42 -5.41
N LEU A 29 11.81 3.58 -5.52
CA LEU A 29 10.37 3.70 -5.78
C LEU A 29 10.10 4.88 -6.71
N GLN A 30 9.07 4.76 -7.54
CA GLN A 30 8.58 5.85 -8.38
C GLN A 30 7.05 5.87 -8.37
N LEU A 31 6.47 7.02 -8.01
CA LEU A 31 5.04 7.26 -8.13
C LEU A 31 4.77 8.13 -9.36
N ARG A 32 3.84 7.69 -10.18
CA ARG A 32 3.48 8.38 -11.43
C ARG A 32 2.08 8.97 -11.33
N SER A 33 1.88 10.09 -12.00
CA SER A 33 0.56 10.73 -12.12
C SER A 33 -0.47 9.72 -12.63
N GLY A 34 -1.63 9.67 -11.95
CA GLY A 34 -2.73 8.79 -12.32
C GLY A 34 -2.53 7.31 -12.01
N GLN A 35 -1.47 6.96 -11.28
CA GLN A 35 -1.12 5.57 -10.95
C GLN A 35 -1.35 5.28 -9.46
N VAL A 36 -1.86 4.10 -9.18
CA VAL A 36 -1.88 3.53 -7.83
C VAL A 36 -0.74 2.51 -7.72
N LEU A 37 0.24 2.81 -6.86
CA LEU A 37 1.33 1.91 -6.50
C LEU A 37 1.04 1.28 -5.14
N ALA A 38 0.95 -0.05 -5.09
CA ALA A 38 0.86 -0.78 -3.84
C ALA A 38 2.23 -1.26 -3.37
N LEU A 39 2.58 -0.91 -2.14
CA LEU A 39 3.78 -1.38 -1.46
C LEU A 39 3.40 -2.51 -0.51
N LEU A 40 3.62 -3.74 -0.95
CA LEU A 40 3.30 -4.97 -0.23
C LEU A 40 4.49 -5.44 0.62
N GLY A 41 4.20 -6.04 1.75
CA GLY A 41 5.22 -6.69 2.58
C GLY A 41 4.71 -6.99 3.98
N ALA A 42 5.36 -7.91 4.67
CA ALA A 42 5.07 -8.23 6.07
C ALA A 42 5.31 -7.03 6.99
N ASN A 43 4.81 -7.10 8.23
CA ASN A 43 5.14 -6.11 9.25
C ASN A 43 6.66 -6.11 9.50
N GLY A 44 7.24 -4.92 9.60
CA GLY A 44 8.70 -4.76 9.72
C GLY A 44 9.47 -4.85 8.40
N ALA A 45 8.83 -5.00 7.24
CA ALA A 45 9.51 -5.02 5.94
C ALA A 45 10.15 -3.68 5.52
N GLY A 46 9.80 -2.57 6.20
CA GLY A 46 10.32 -1.23 5.91
C GLY A 46 9.33 -0.30 5.19
N LYS A 47 8.07 -0.73 4.96
CA LYS A 47 7.05 0.04 4.21
C LYS A 47 6.83 1.45 4.77
N SER A 48 6.50 1.56 6.06
CA SER A 48 6.26 2.86 6.71
C SER A 48 7.52 3.73 6.77
N THR A 49 8.72 3.11 6.83
CA THR A 49 9.99 3.84 6.72
C THR A 49 10.16 4.43 5.32
N ALA A 50 9.86 3.67 4.25
CA ALA A 50 9.91 4.17 2.87
C ALA A 50 8.95 5.35 2.69
N VAL A 51 7.71 5.23 3.17
CA VAL A 51 6.73 6.34 3.17
C VAL A 51 7.26 7.56 3.94
N SER A 52 7.81 7.35 5.14
CA SER A 52 8.34 8.44 5.98
C SER A 52 9.49 9.18 5.32
N VAL A 53 10.39 8.47 4.62
CA VAL A 53 11.49 9.09 3.87
C VAL A 53 10.95 9.87 2.66
N MET A 54 9.98 9.30 1.91
CA MET A 54 9.37 9.99 0.76
C MET A 54 8.61 11.26 1.16
N LEU A 55 8.07 11.30 2.38
CA LEU A 55 7.38 12.46 2.95
C LEU A 55 8.33 13.48 3.61
N GLY A 56 9.62 13.17 3.75
CA GLY A 56 10.56 13.98 4.50
C GLY A 56 10.21 14.07 6.00
N LEU A 57 9.59 13.04 6.56
CA LEU A 57 9.38 12.90 8.02
C LEU A 57 10.63 12.36 8.70
N VAL A 58 11.44 11.62 7.93
CA VAL A 58 12.71 11.06 8.33
C VAL A 58 13.66 11.17 7.14
N ASP A 59 14.90 11.62 7.39
CA ASP A 59 15.94 11.66 6.35
C ASP A 59 16.51 10.27 6.10
N ALA A 60 16.79 9.95 4.84
CA ALA A 60 17.56 8.78 4.48
C ALA A 60 19.02 8.96 4.91
N ASP A 61 19.69 7.88 5.32
CA ASP A 61 21.12 7.91 5.62
C ASP A 61 21.96 7.98 4.34
N GLN A 62 21.43 7.41 3.24
CA GLN A 62 22.00 7.49 1.89
C GLN A 62 20.87 7.49 0.85
N GLY A 63 21.18 7.96 -0.36
CA GLY A 63 20.21 8.11 -1.43
C GLY A 63 19.46 9.43 -1.36
N GLU A 64 18.38 9.52 -2.14
CA GLU A 64 17.59 10.75 -2.24
C GLU A 64 16.08 10.47 -2.34
N ALA A 65 15.29 11.40 -1.82
CA ALA A 65 13.85 11.44 -2.03
C ALA A 65 13.47 12.75 -2.71
N THR A 66 12.57 12.69 -3.69
CA THR A 66 11.97 13.86 -4.32
C THR A 66 10.46 13.77 -4.31
N LEU A 67 9.79 14.89 -4.09
CA LEU A 67 8.34 15.01 -4.07
C LEU A 67 7.95 16.24 -4.91
N LEU A 68 7.22 16.00 -6.01
CA LEU A 68 6.84 17.04 -6.98
C LEU A 68 8.05 17.82 -7.51
N ASP A 69 9.12 17.10 -7.87
CA ASP A 69 10.42 17.60 -8.32
C ASP A 69 11.12 18.52 -7.32
N GLN A 70 10.77 18.46 -6.04
CA GLN A 70 11.32 19.25 -4.94
C GLN A 70 11.83 18.36 -3.82
N ASN A 71 12.56 18.96 -2.87
CA ASN A 71 12.86 18.31 -1.60
C ASN A 71 11.53 18.05 -0.85
N PRO A 72 11.32 16.87 -0.22
CA PRO A 72 10.10 16.57 0.51
C PRO A 72 9.78 17.52 1.68
N HIS A 73 10.78 18.26 2.17
CA HIS A 73 10.57 19.28 3.19
C HIS A 73 9.98 20.60 2.64
N ALA A 74 9.97 20.78 1.31
CA ALA A 74 9.45 22.01 0.70
C ALA A 74 7.94 22.17 0.98
N MET A 75 7.56 23.33 1.49
CA MET A 75 6.17 23.62 1.85
C MET A 75 5.22 23.54 0.67
N ASP A 76 5.69 23.91 -0.52
CA ASP A 76 4.89 23.80 -1.75
C ASP A 76 4.58 22.35 -2.12
N ALA A 77 5.55 21.45 -2.00
CA ALA A 77 5.33 20.01 -2.20
C ALA A 77 4.36 19.45 -1.14
N ARG A 78 4.54 19.81 0.13
CA ARG A 78 3.66 19.36 1.23
C ARG A 78 2.22 19.82 1.06
N ARG A 79 1.97 21.05 0.60
CA ARG A 79 0.63 21.57 0.34
C ARG A 79 -0.12 20.85 -0.79
N ARG A 80 0.61 20.12 -1.64
CA ARG A 80 0.05 19.34 -2.76
C ARG A 80 0.06 17.84 -2.47
N THR A 81 0.35 17.46 -1.23
CA THR A 81 0.43 16.07 -0.79
C THR A 81 -0.61 15.78 0.28
N GLY A 82 -1.34 14.69 0.11
CA GLY A 82 -2.24 14.13 1.11
C GLY A 82 -1.59 12.95 1.82
N VAL A 83 -1.83 12.81 3.11
CA VAL A 83 -1.18 11.79 3.93
C VAL A 83 -2.16 11.19 4.93
N MET A 84 -2.22 9.86 4.96
CA MET A 84 -2.90 9.06 5.97
C MET A 84 -1.90 8.03 6.52
N LEU A 85 -1.38 8.26 7.71
CA LEU A 85 -0.43 7.35 8.36
C LEU A 85 -1.15 6.30 9.21
N GLN A 86 -0.45 5.20 9.52
CA GLN A 86 -0.97 4.13 10.35
C GLN A 86 -1.31 4.60 11.76
N SER A 87 -0.43 5.42 12.35
CA SER A 87 -0.65 6.05 13.66
C SER A 87 -0.72 7.56 13.49
N THR A 88 -1.94 8.11 13.52
CA THR A 88 -2.17 9.55 13.48
C THR A 88 -2.94 9.95 14.72
N THR A 89 -2.37 10.84 15.53
CA THR A 89 -3.07 11.45 16.65
C THR A 89 -3.72 12.74 16.19
N LEU A 90 -5.04 12.79 16.27
CA LEU A 90 -5.84 14.00 16.02
C LEU A 90 -6.37 14.55 17.34
N PRO A 91 -6.70 15.85 17.42
CA PRO A 91 -7.31 16.43 18.60
C PRO A 91 -8.64 15.73 18.96
N ASP A 92 -8.64 14.98 20.04
CA ASP A 92 -9.75 14.10 20.45
C ASP A 92 -11.05 14.87 20.73
N THR A 93 -10.94 16.11 21.20
CA THR A 93 -12.08 16.92 21.62
C THR A 93 -12.83 17.57 20.47
N LEU A 94 -12.21 17.66 19.29
CA LEU A 94 -12.82 18.31 18.13
C LEU A 94 -13.87 17.41 17.48
N LYS A 95 -14.90 18.03 16.92
CA LYS A 95 -15.86 17.38 16.05
C LYS A 95 -15.23 17.09 14.69
N VAL A 96 -15.75 16.08 13.99
CA VAL A 96 -15.31 15.74 12.62
C VAL A 96 -15.40 16.94 11.68
N GLY A 97 -16.50 17.68 11.73
CA GLY A 97 -16.69 18.89 10.91
C GLY A 97 -15.67 19.98 11.21
N GLU A 98 -15.26 20.14 12.47
CA GLU A 98 -14.22 21.10 12.88
C GLU A 98 -12.83 20.69 12.39
N LEU A 99 -12.48 19.39 12.51
CA LEU A 99 -11.24 18.84 11.98
C LEU A 99 -11.16 19.06 10.47
N LEU A 100 -12.25 18.78 9.75
CA LEU A 100 -12.32 18.94 8.31
C LEU A 100 -12.21 20.42 7.91
N ALA A 101 -12.93 21.32 8.59
CA ALA A 101 -12.87 22.77 8.34
C ALA A 101 -11.45 23.32 8.59
N MET A 102 -10.82 22.93 9.68
CA MET A 102 -9.45 23.32 10.03
C MET A 102 -8.47 22.86 8.95
N THR A 103 -8.51 21.57 8.58
CA THR A 103 -7.58 21.01 7.61
C THR A 103 -7.76 21.64 6.23
N ARG A 104 -9.02 21.83 5.78
CA ARG A 104 -9.32 22.50 4.51
C ARG A 104 -8.81 23.94 4.47
N GLY A 105 -8.73 24.62 5.61
CA GLY A 105 -8.17 25.97 5.71
C GLY A 105 -6.69 26.10 5.32
N TYR A 106 -5.94 25.01 5.28
CA TYR A 106 -4.54 25.02 4.82
C TYR A 106 -4.39 25.00 3.29
N TYR A 107 -5.47 24.77 2.54
CA TYR A 107 -5.44 24.59 1.08
C TYR A 107 -6.18 25.71 0.37
N ALA A 108 -5.63 26.19 -0.77
CA ALA A 108 -6.24 27.25 -1.55
C ALA A 108 -7.55 26.83 -2.25
N GLN A 109 -7.63 25.59 -2.69
CA GLN A 109 -8.77 25.05 -3.44
C GLN A 109 -9.18 23.67 -2.91
N PRO A 110 -9.62 23.56 -1.64
CA PRO A 110 -10.00 22.27 -1.06
C PRO A 110 -11.27 21.71 -1.72
N LEU A 111 -11.49 20.41 -1.56
CA LEU A 111 -12.77 19.77 -1.86
C LEU A 111 -13.88 20.41 -1.02
N SER A 112 -15.13 20.39 -1.49
CA SER A 112 -16.26 20.78 -0.67
C SER A 112 -16.42 19.84 0.53
N VAL A 113 -17.08 20.28 1.59
CA VAL A 113 -17.39 19.38 2.73
C VAL A 113 -18.26 18.22 2.26
N ALA A 114 -19.22 18.49 1.38
CA ALA A 114 -20.11 17.47 0.82
C ALA A 114 -19.32 16.39 0.06
N ASP A 115 -18.36 16.80 -0.79
CA ASP A 115 -17.51 15.83 -1.51
C ASP A 115 -16.67 15.00 -0.54
N CYS A 116 -16.08 15.60 0.49
CA CYS A 116 -15.31 14.88 1.50
C CYS A 116 -16.18 13.86 2.25
N VAL A 117 -17.41 14.25 2.60
CA VAL A 117 -18.39 13.38 3.27
C VAL A 117 -18.75 12.20 2.37
N ALA A 118 -19.12 12.47 1.12
CA ALA A 118 -19.51 11.44 0.16
C ALA A 118 -18.38 10.46 -0.13
N MET A 119 -17.16 10.97 -0.37
CA MET A 119 -16.00 10.13 -0.70
C MET A 119 -15.53 9.26 0.45
N ALA A 120 -15.62 9.75 1.68
CA ALA A 120 -15.13 9.04 2.86
C ALA A 120 -16.25 8.36 3.69
N GLY A 121 -17.52 8.48 3.28
CA GLY A 121 -18.66 7.88 3.98
C GLY A 121 -18.87 8.47 5.38
N LEU A 122 -18.83 9.80 5.50
CA LEU A 122 -18.94 10.48 6.79
C LEU A 122 -20.36 10.99 7.10
N ASP A 123 -21.38 10.43 6.42
CA ASP A 123 -22.79 10.83 6.65
C ASP A 123 -23.17 10.67 8.13
N GLY A 124 -23.74 11.74 8.69
CA GLY A 124 -24.17 11.78 10.10
C GLY A 124 -23.01 11.84 11.11
N LEU A 125 -21.75 11.97 10.69
CA LEU A 125 -20.60 11.99 11.60
C LEU A 125 -20.04 13.41 11.88
N LEU A 126 -20.41 14.43 11.10
CA LEU A 126 -19.80 15.77 11.19
C LEU A 126 -19.90 16.41 12.59
N ASP A 127 -21.01 16.18 13.29
CA ASP A 127 -21.24 16.71 14.64
C ASP A 127 -20.71 15.84 15.77
N ARG A 128 -20.17 14.65 15.45
CA ARG A 128 -19.60 13.75 16.45
C ARG A 128 -18.16 14.12 16.77
N ARG A 129 -17.79 14.01 18.04
CA ARG A 129 -16.40 14.17 18.49
C ARG A 129 -15.56 12.99 17.99
N TYR A 130 -14.30 13.26 17.64
CA TYR A 130 -13.37 12.27 17.10
C TYR A 130 -13.13 11.10 18.07
N ASP A 131 -13.00 11.38 19.38
CA ASP A 131 -12.82 10.38 20.44
C ASP A 131 -14.02 9.42 20.63
N LYS A 132 -15.18 9.78 20.12
CA LYS A 132 -16.43 8.97 20.20
C LYS A 132 -16.71 8.13 18.97
N LEU A 133 -15.79 8.13 18.03
CA LEU A 133 -15.89 7.35 16.81
C LEU A 133 -15.29 5.95 17.00
N SER A 134 -15.84 4.95 16.32
CA SER A 134 -15.18 3.64 16.18
C SER A 134 -13.87 3.77 15.38
N GLY A 135 -12.97 2.80 15.52
CA GLY A 135 -11.70 2.80 14.79
C GLY A 135 -11.90 2.92 13.27
N GLY A 136 -12.88 2.21 12.69
CA GLY A 136 -13.21 2.34 11.28
C GLY A 136 -13.74 3.73 10.90
N GLN A 137 -14.57 4.36 11.77
CA GLN A 137 -15.02 5.73 11.56
C GLN A 137 -13.85 6.72 11.63
N GLN A 138 -12.92 6.55 12.58
CA GLN A 138 -11.71 7.36 12.67
C GLN A 138 -10.84 7.24 11.41
N ARG A 139 -10.69 6.03 10.87
CA ARG A 139 -9.97 5.78 9.61
C ARG A 139 -10.61 6.54 8.44
N ARG A 140 -11.94 6.51 8.33
CA ARG A 140 -12.66 7.28 7.30
C ARG A 140 -12.47 8.78 7.44
N VAL A 141 -12.45 9.32 8.68
CA VAL A 141 -12.11 10.73 8.93
C VAL A 141 -10.68 11.04 8.49
N GLN A 142 -9.70 10.22 8.87
CA GLN A 142 -8.30 10.41 8.47
C GLN A 142 -8.16 10.42 6.93
N PHE A 143 -8.87 9.53 6.24
CA PHE A 143 -8.91 9.52 4.78
C PHE A 143 -9.49 10.81 4.20
N ALA A 144 -10.63 11.29 4.74
CA ALA A 144 -11.23 12.56 4.32
C ALA A 144 -10.26 13.74 4.47
N LEU A 145 -9.52 13.78 5.59
CA LEU A 145 -8.50 14.81 5.83
C LEU A 145 -7.35 14.71 4.83
N ALA A 146 -6.94 13.50 4.46
CA ALA A 146 -5.86 13.29 3.49
C ALA A 146 -6.24 13.74 2.08
N ILE A 147 -7.51 13.60 1.67
CA ILE A 147 -7.95 13.96 0.32
C ILE A 147 -8.49 15.38 0.18
N CYS A 148 -8.86 16.04 1.29
CA CYS A 148 -9.60 17.30 1.26
C CYS A 148 -8.87 18.44 0.54
N GLY A 149 -7.54 18.41 0.49
CA GLY A 149 -6.69 19.40 -0.20
C GLY A 149 -6.57 19.21 -1.70
N ARG A 150 -7.27 18.24 -2.32
CA ARG A 150 -7.09 17.83 -3.73
C ARG A 150 -5.62 17.51 -4.05
N PRO A 151 -4.99 16.59 -3.32
CA PRO A 151 -3.57 16.32 -3.48
C PRO A 151 -3.22 15.80 -4.87
N GLN A 152 -2.01 16.16 -5.34
CA GLN A 152 -1.41 15.57 -6.54
C GLN A 152 -0.71 14.24 -6.21
N VAL A 153 -0.26 14.08 -4.96
CA VAL A 153 0.32 12.84 -4.46
C VAL A 153 -0.38 12.45 -3.15
N LEU A 154 -0.81 11.21 -3.03
CA LEU A 154 -1.52 10.69 -1.86
C LEU A 154 -0.78 9.48 -1.30
N PHE A 155 -0.41 9.55 -0.03
CA PHE A 155 0.21 8.45 0.71
C PHE A 155 -0.80 7.88 1.71
N LEU A 156 -1.04 6.58 1.64
CA LEU A 156 -2.01 5.85 2.46
C LEU A 156 -1.32 4.66 3.13
N ASP A 157 -1.08 4.75 4.43
CA ASP A 157 -0.44 3.67 5.19
C ASP A 157 -1.51 2.76 5.82
N GLU A 158 -1.68 1.56 5.26
CA GLU A 158 -2.70 0.56 5.62
C GLU A 158 -4.13 1.15 5.73
N PRO A 159 -4.67 1.77 4.67
CA PRO A 159 -5.85 2.63 4.77
C PRO A 159 -7.11 1.90 5.21
N THR A 160 -7.27 0.63 4.87
CA THR A 160 -8.53 -0.12 5.08
C THR A 160 -8.51 -1.02 6.31
N THR A 161 -7.44 -0.98 7.10
CA THR A 161 -7.35 -1.77 8.34
C THR A 161 -8.46 -1.40 9.30
N GLY A 162 -9.24 -2.41 9.74
CA GLY A 162 -10.35 -2.24 10.67
C GLY A 162 -11.64 -1.69 10.06
N LEU A 163 -11.73 -1.56 8.72
CA LEU A 163 -12.96 -1.24 8.01
C LEU A 163 -13.79 -2.50 7.76
N ASP A 164 -15.11 -2.35 7.79
CA ASP A 164 -16.03 -3.34 7.24
C ASP A 164 -15.98 -3.37 5.70
N ILE A 165 -16.64 -4.33 5.09
CA ILE A 165 -16.59 -4.56 3.63
C ILE A 165 -17.10 -3.34 2.85
N GLU A 166 -18.21 -2.76 3.29
CA GLU A 166 -18.85 -1.62 2.61
C GLU A 166 -17.97 -0.36 2.65
N ALA A 167 -17.46 0.00 3.85
CA ALA A 167 -16.56 1.13 4.02
C ALA A 167 -15.25 0.94 3.25
N ARG A 168 -14.74 -0.29 3.16
CA ARG A 168 -13.56 -0.63 2.35
C ARG A 168 -13.82 -0.39 0.87
N GLN A 169 -14.92 -0.89 0.34
CA GLN A 169 -15.28 -0.71 -1.08
C GLN A 169 -15.48 0.77 -1.43
N GLN A 170 -16.12 1.54 -0.54
CA GLN A 170 -16.30 2.97 -0.72
C GLN A 170 -14.94 3.70 -0.77
N MET A 171 -14.04 3.40 0.16
CA MET A 171 -12.69 3.97 0.17
C MET A 171 -11.91 3.59 -1.09
N TRP A 172 -11.98 2.35 -1.54
CA TRP A 172 -11.37 1.90 -2.79
C TRP A 172 -11.89 2.67 -3.99
N SER A 173 -13.20 2.87 -4.09
CA SER A 173 -13.81 3.69 -5.15
C SER A 173 -13.25 5.12 -5.15
N ALA A 174 -13.18 5.76 -3.96
CA ALA A 174 -12.63 7.10 -3.83
C ALA A 174 -11.14 7.18 -4.20
N ILE A 175 -10.33 6.18 -3.84
CA ILE A 175 -8.91 6.11 -4.21
C ILE A 175 -8.77 6.03 -5.74
N ARG A 176 -9.55 5.16 -6.40
CA ARG A 176 -9.53 5.03 -7.87
C ARG A 176 -9.99 6.31 -8.55
N GLU A 177 -11.03 6.96 -8.04
CA GLU A 177 -11.47 8.26 -8.55
C GLU A 177 -10.37 9.33 -8.45
N ARG A 178 -9.62 9.37 -7.34
CA ARG A 178 -8.49 10.30 -7.21
C ARG A 178 -7.37 9.98 -8.18
N ALA A 179 -7.03 8.71 -8.36
CA ALA A 179 -6.03 8.30 -9.35
C ALA A 179 -6.49 8.65 -10.78
N ALA A 180 -7.74 8.36 -11.15
CA ALA A 180 -8.29 8.72 -12.47
C ALA A 180 -8.27 10.23 -12.72
N ALA A 181 -8.38 11.07 -11.67
CA ALA A 181 -8.22 12.51 -11.73
C ALA A 181 -6.74 12.99 -11.81
N GLY A 182 -5.77 12.07 -11.95
CA GLY A 182 -4.35 12.38 -12.11
C GLY A 182 -3.52 12.34 -10.81
N CYS A 183 -4.12 12.04 -9.65
CA CYS A 183 -3.38 11.89 -8.41
C CYS A 183 -2.48 10.65 -8.47
N ALA A 184 -1.21 10.78 -8.07
CA ALA A 184 -0.34 9.63 -7.83
C ALA A 184 -0.63 9.08 -6.43
N VAL A 185 -0.93 7.80 -6.31
CA VAL A 185 -1.27 7.19 -5.02
C VAL A 185 -0.24 6.12 -4.67
N LEU A 186 0.33 6.21 -3.47
CA LEU A 186 1.05 5.10 -2.84
C LEU A 186 0.21 4.59 -1.68
N LEU A 187 -0.11 3.31 -1.70
CA LEU A 187 -0.69 2.65 -0.55
C LEU A 187 0.23 1.55 -0.04
N THR A 188 0.35 1.43 1.28
CA THR A 188 0.98 0.27 1.89
C THR A 188 -0.11 -0.70 2.31
N THR A 189 0.15 -1.97 2.15
CA THR A 189 -0.74 -3.02 2.63
C THR A 189 0.01 -4.33 2.85
N HIS A 190 -0.56 -5.21 3.64
CA HIS A 190 -0.13 -6.60 3.76
C HIS A 190 -1.18 -7.56 3.16
N TYR A 191 -2.27 -7.03 2.59
CA TYR A 191 -3.32 -7.81 1.93
C TYR A 191 -3.15 -7.74 0.41
N LEU A 192 -2.97 -8.92 -0.21
CA LEU A 192 -2.87 -9.00 -1.67
C LEU A 192 -4.18 -8.59 -2.35
N GLU A 193 -5.34 -8.90 -1.74
CA GLU A 193 -6.67 -8.53 -2.24
C GLU A 193 -6.82 -7.01 -2.43
N GLU A 194 -6.26 -6.20 -1.51
CA GLU A 194 -6.29 -4.74 -1.64
C GLU A 194 -5.45 -4.25 -2.81
N ALA A 195 -4.27 -4.84 -2.99
CA ALA A 195 -3.44 -4.54 -4.15
C ALA A 195 -4.11 -4.97 -5.46
N GLU A 196 -4.74 -6.16 -5.49
CA GLU A 196 -5.51 -6.65 -6.65
C GLU A 196 -6.68 -5.72 -7.00
N ALA A 197 -7.35 -5.18 -5.98
CA ALA A 197 -8.48 -4.27 -6.18
C ALA A 197 -8.06 -2.88 -6.66
N LEU A 198 -6.91 -2.37 -6.27
CA LEU A 198 -6.54 -0.96 -6.43
C LEU A 198 -5.33 -0.70 -7.32
N ALA A 199 -4.30 -1.55 -7.27
CA ALA A 199 -3.00 -1.19 -7.80
C ALA A 199 -2.89 -1.38 -9.32
N ASP A 200 -2.22 -0.43 -9.96
CA ASP A 200 -1.72 -0.56 -11.32
C ASP A 200 -0.31 -1.16 -11.32
N HIS A 201 0.43 -0.94 -10.24
CA HIS A 201 1.79 -1.45 -10.04
C HIS A 201 1.99 -1.87 -8.60
N VAL A 202 2.71 -2.96 -8.40
CA VAL A 202 2.98 -3.53 -7.08
C VAL A 202 4.47 -3.66 -6.87
N VAL A 203 4.94 -3.23 -5.71
CA VAL A 203 6.30 -3.47 -5.22
C VAL A 203 6.20 -4.30 -3.94
N VAL A 204 6.81 -5.46 -3.96
CA VAL A 204 6.88 -6.36 -2.79
C VAL A 204 8.18 -6.08 -2.05
N MET A 205 8.06 -5.73 -0.77
CA MET A 205 9.20 -5.47 0.11
C MET A 205 9.47 -6.62 1.08
N GLN A 206 10.74 -6.92 1.26
CA GLN A 206 11.23 -7.80 2.31
C GLN A 206 12.55 -7.27 2.87
N ALA A 207 12.68 -7.16 4.20
CA ALA A 207 13.90 -6.74 4.88
C ALA A 207 14.54 -5.46 4.30
N GLY A 208 13.71 -4.44 4.01
CA GLY A 208 14.17 -3.14 3.50
C GLY A 208 14.50 -3.09 2.02
N ARG A 209 14.33 -4.20 1.28
CA ARG A 209 14.65 -4.31 -0.15
C ARG A 209 13.42 -4.63 -0.98
N THR A 210 13.45 -4.29 -2.27
CA THR A 210 12.49 -4.77 -3.24
C THR A 210 12.77 -6.25 -3.55
N LEU A 211 11.80 -7.12 -3.24
CA LEU A 211 11.83 -8.54 -3.57
C LEU A 211 11.33 -8.80 -5.00
N ALA A 212 10.27 -8.12 -5.38
CA ALA A 212 9.65 -8.21 -6.69
C ALA A 212 8.89 -6.92 -7.00
N GLU A 213 8.76 -6.58 -8.27
CA GLU A 213 7.93 -5.49 -8.76
C GLU A 213 7.30 -5.86 -10.10
N GLY A 214 6.16 -5.26 -10.42
CA GLY A 214 5.44 -5.49 -11.66
C GLY A 214 3.96 -5.18 -11.57
N SER A 215 3.19 -5.57 -12.59
CA SER A 215 1.73 -5.52 -12.52
C SER A 215 1.20 -6.52 -11.48
N VAL A 216 -0.06 -6.36 -11.11
CA VAL A 216 -0.75 -7.29 -10.20
C VAL A 216 -0.68 -8.73 -10.71
N GLU A 217 -0.90 -8.92 -12.02
CA GLU A 217 -0.84 -10.23 -12.67
C GLU A 217 0.56 -10.85 -12.58
N GLN A 218 1.61 -10.05 -12.86
CA GLN A 218 2.99 -10.51 -12.77
C GLN A 218 3.40 -10.91 -11.35
N ILE A 219 2.93 -10.15 -10.35
CA ILE A 219 3.19 -10.49 -8.94
C ILE A 219 2.39 -11.73 -8.55
N ARG A 220 1.12 -11.81 -8.98
CA ARG A 220 0.28 -12.97 -8.76
C ARG A 220 0.90 -14.25 -9.32
N GLU A 221 1.40 -14.24 -10.54
CA GLU A 221 2.10 -15.36 -11.14
C GLU A 221 3.34 -15.80 -10.34
N ARG A 222 4.08 -14.83 -9.78
CA ARG A 222 5.26 -15.12 -8.96
C ARG A 222 4.90 -15.63 -7.56
N VAL A 223 3.83 -15.12 -6.96
CA VAL A 223 3.37 -15.46 -5.60
C VAL A 223 2.52 -16.74 -5.62
N LEU A 224 1.76 -16.98 -6.69
CA LEU A 224 0.92 -18.15 -6.87
C LEU A 224 1.68 -19.40 -7.36
N GLN A 225 2.97 -19.49 -7.13
CA GLN A 225 3.60 -20.81 -7.07
C GLN A 225 2.96 -21.53 -5.87
N ARG A 226 1.81 -22.16 -6.14
CA ARG A 226 1.06 -22.89 -5.11
C ARG A 226 1.98 -23.97 -4.58
N ARG A 227 2.18 -24.00 -3.27
CA ARG A 227 3.02 -24.98 -2.59
C ARG A 227 2.11 -26.04 -1.96
N ILE A 228 2.37 -27.28 -2.32
CA ILE A 228 1.78 -28.42 -1.63
C ILE A 228 2.80 -28.86 -0.59
N ARG A 229 2.40 -28.92 0.66
CA ARG A 229 3.22 -29.53 1.73
C ARG A 229 2.51 -30.77 2.23
N CYS A 230 3.13 -31.91 2.07
CA CYS A 230 2.53 -33.18 2.45
C CYS A 230 3.58 -34.15 2.99
N ASN A 231 3.14 -35.11 3.80
CA ASN A 231 3.92 -36.28 4.18
C ASN A 231 3.65 -37.36 3.13
N THR A 232 4.69 -37.77 2.38
CA THR A 232 4.57 -38.81 1.39
C THR A 232 5.86 -39.61 1.32
N HIS A 233 5.72 -40.90 1.02
CA HIS A 233 6.84 -41.81 0.72
C HIS A 233 7.22 -41.82 -0.78
N ALA A 234 6.45 -41.09 -1.61
CA ALA A 234 6.75 -41.00 -3.03
C ALA A 234 8.15 -40.42 -3.28
N ASP A 235 8.86 -40.96 -4.25
CA ASP A 235 10.21 -40.51 -4.59
C ASP A 235 10.19 -39.06 -5.12
N GLU A 236 11.11 -38.23 -4.66
CA GLU A 236 11.26 -36.84 -5.05
C GLU A 236 11.50 -36.70 -6.57
N GLY A 237 12.36 -37.62 -7.14
CA GLY A 237 12.63 -37.64 -8.55
C GLY A 237 11.39 -37.99 -9.38
N ALA A 238 10.55 -38.92 -8.91
CA ALA A 238 9.31 -39.27 -9.56
C ALA A 238 8.31 -38.10 -9.55
N ILE A 239 8.16 -37.40 -8.40
CA ILE A 239 7.29 -36.22 -8.29
C ILE A 239 7.75 -35.10 -9.23
N ALA A 240 9.04 -34.87 -9.33
CA ALA A 240 9.60 -33.81 -10.19
C ALA A 240 9.26 -34.01 -11.69
N THR A 241 8.92 -35.21 -12.12
CA THR A 241 8.52 -35.50 -13.51
C THR A 241 7.03 -35.28 -13.78
N TRP A 242 6.22 -34.96 -12.75
CA TRP A 242 4.78 -34.82 -12.95
C TRP A 242 4.43 -33.52 -13.66
N PRO A 243 3.41 -33.54 -14.55
CA PRO A 243 2.96 -32.35 -15.24
C PRO A 243 2.59 -31.23 -14.28
N GLY A 244 3.09 -30.04 -14.53
CA GLY A 244 2.83 -28.88 -13.70
C GLY A 244 3.76 -28.70 -12.49
N VAL A 245 4.58 -29.70 -12.14
CA VAL A 245 5.58 -29.59 -11.09
C VAL A 245 6.78 -28.78 -11.57
N ARG A 246 7.11 -27.70 -10.82
CA ARG A 246 8.26 -26.83 -11.13
C ARG A 246 9.44 -27.09 -10.20
N ARG A 247 9.15 -27.45 -8.95
CA ARG A 247 10.19 -27.70 -7.93
C ARG A 247 9.66 -28.67 -6.89
N VAL A 248 10.53 -29.56 -6.43
CA VAL A 248 10.28 -30.47 -5.31
C VAL A 248 11.42 -30.29 -4.31
N GLN A 249 11.11 -30.25 -3.02
CA GLN A 249 12.09 -30.28 -1.93
C GLN A 249 11.59 -31.21 -0.84
N ARG A 250 12.49 -32.06 -0.33
CA ARG A 250 12.20 -32.96 0.78
C ARG A 250 12.96 -32.50 2.04
N ASP A 251 12.25 -32.45 3.14
CA ASP A 251 12.80 -32.24 4.46
C ASP A 251 12.27 -33.35 5.38
N GLY A 252 13.07 -34.36 5.58
CA GLY A 252 12.67 -35.58 6.27
C GLY A 252 11.48 -36.27 5.58
N ASN A 253 10.36 -36.44 6.28
CA ASN A 253 9.15 -37.04 5.73
C ASN A 253 8.22 -36.04 5.03
N VAL A 254 8.53 -34.76 5.09
CA VAL A 254 7.75 -33.70 4.46
C VAL A 254 8.29 -33.38 3.10
N VAL A 255 7.42 -33.39 2.09
CA VAL A 255 7.74 -32.93 0.74
C VAL A 255 7.01 -31.63 0.47
N GLU A 256 7.76 -30.62 0.04
CA GLU A 256 7.23 -29.36 -0.47
C GLU A 256 7.31 -29.37 -2.01
N ILE A 257 6.17 -29.26 -2.67
CA ILE A 257 6.05 -29.31 -4.13
C ILE A 257 5.52 -27.96 -4.59
N GLN A 258 6.23 -27.31 -5.50
CA GLN A 258 5.75 -26.14 -6.23
C GLN A 258 5.17 -26.59 -7.56
N ALA A 259 3.89 -26.36 -7.78
CA ALA A 259 3.23 -26.84 -9.00
C ALA A 259 2.19 -25.84 -9.51
N GLU A 260 1.98 -25.86 -10.83
CA GLU A 260 0.95 -25.09 -11.52
C GLU A 260 0.53 -25.81 -12.82
N PRO A 261 -0.74 -26.22 -12.96
CA PRO A 261 -1.81 -26.19 -11.95
C PRO A 261 -1.58 -27.17 -10.80
N VAL A 262 -2.13 -26.89 -9.62
CA VAL A 262 -1.93 -27.69 -8.40
C VAL A 262 -2.85 -28.93 -8.37
N GLU A 263 -4.05 -28.79 -8.91
CA GLU A 263 -5.13 -29.77 -8.79
C GLU A 263 -4.74 -31.18 -9.32
N PRO A 264 -4.07 -31.31 -10.48
CA PRO A 264 -3.62 -32.61 -10.96
C PRO A 264 -2.56 -33.25 -10.08
N VAL A 265 -1.67 -32.41 -9.49
CA VAL A 265 -0.62 -32.90 -8.61
C VAL A 265 -1.19 -33.38 -7.26
N VAL A 266 -2.16 -32.64 -6.70
CA VAL A 266 -2.88 -33.05 -5.48
C VAL A 266 -3.65 -34.35 -5.74
N ALA A 267 -4.39 -34.44 -6.84
CA ALA A 267 -5.11 -35.66 -7.18
C ALA A 267 -4.18 -36.88 -7.29
N ARG A 268 -2.97 -36.70 -7.81
CA ARG A 268 -1.98 -37.77 -7.98
C ARG A 268 -1.27 -38.13 -6.66
N LEU A 269 -1.18 -37.20 -5.71
CA LEU A 269 -0.65 -37.45 -4.37
C LEU A 269 -1.66 -38.24 -3.49
N LEU A 270 -2.95 -38.12 -3.79
CA LEU A 270 -4.02 -38.77 -3.04
C LEU A 270 -4.44 -40.14 -3.62
N ALA A 271 -3.98 -40.47 -4.82
CA ALA A 271 -4.21 -41.74 -5.50
C ALA A 271 -3.21 -42.82 -5.06
#